data_e8b0c62a7c7acef3e6b80e8030b65103
#
_entry.id   e8b0c62a7c7acef3e6b80e8030b65103
#
_cell.length_a   1.000
_cell.length_b   1.000
_cell.length_c   1.000
_cell.angle_alpha   90.00
_cell.angle_beta   90.00
_cell.angle_gamma   90.00
#
_symmetry.space_group_name_H-M   'P 1'
#
loop_
_entity.id
_entity.type
_entity.pdbx_description
1 polymer ?
#
loop_
_entity_poly.entity_id
_entity_poly.type
_entity_poly.pdbx_seq_one_letter_code
_entity_poly.pdbx_strand_id
1 'polypeptide(L)'
;MKGIILAGGKGTRLYPMTKGVSKQLLPIYDKPLIYYPLSMLLLASIREILIISTPEDIGDYKKLLGDGSQIGVEFHYAVQDQPRGLADAFIIGADFIGDDSVCLVLGDNVFYGQDMTRILRRAIDKLSGATIFGYPVKDPTAFGVVEFDKDHKVVSIEEKPAHPKSNYAVPGLYFYDNRVVEIAKNVKPSARGEIEITAINNAYLEAEELRVELMGRGIAWLDTGTPDGMLKAAQFVEAVQDRQGFYVSCIEEIAWRRGFITTAQLREIGESLKMTDYGQYLLSLAGEEK
;
A
#
# COMPACT_ATOMS: atom_id res chain seq x y z
N MET A 1 4.05 3.64 -15.24
CA MET A 1 3.08 3.31 -14.16
C MET A 1 3.35 4.23 -12.98
N LYS A 2 2.30 4.78 -12.40
CA LYS A 2 2.36 5.68 -11.24
C LYS A 2 1.81 5.01 -9.98
N GLY A 3 2.18 5.52 -8.81
CA GLY A 3 1.73 4.98 -7.53
C GLY A 3 0.81 5.96 -6.81
N ILE A 4 -0.20 5.45 -6.11
CA ILE A 4 -1.02 6.24 -5.19
C ILE A 4 -1.00 5.55 -3.83
N ILE A 5 -0.73 6.32 -2.78
CA ILE A 5 -0.96 5.92 -1.39
C ILE A 5 -2.15 6.70 -0.87
N LEU A 6 -3.24 5.99 -0.54
CA LEU A 6 -4.38 6.60 0.11
C LEU A 6 -4.17 6.56 1.63
N ALA A 7 -3.81 7.69 2.19
CA ALA A 7 -3.47 7.90 3.59
C ALA A 7 -4.46 8.85 4.29
N GLY A 8 -5.72 8.81 3.86
CA GLY A 8 -6.82 9.57 4.43
C GLY A 8 -7.60 8.82 5.49
N GLY A 9 -8.62 9.49 6.03
CA GLY A 9 -9.56 8.93 6.99
C GLY A 9 -9.23 9.28 8.45
N LYS A 10 -10.28 9.46 9.25
CA LYS A 10 -10.18 9.95 10.66
C LYS A 10 -9.61 8.93 11.65
N GLY A 11 -9.43 7.67 11.26
CA GLY A 11 -8.89 6.63 12.13
C GLY A 11 -9.69 6.43 13.43
N THR A 12 -11.00 6.65 13.43
CA THR A 12 -11.85 6.69 14.66
C THR A 12 -11.81 5.42 15.48
N ARG A 13 -11.59 4.26 14.84
CA ARG A 13 -11.42 2.97 15.54
C ARG A 13 -10.18 2.91 16.44
N LEU A 14 -9.24 3.83 16.24
CA LEU A 14 -7.99 3.95 16.99
C LEU A 14 -8.02 5.10 18.03
N TYR A 15 -9.16 5.77 18.22
CA TYR A 15 -9.25 6.82 19.24
C TYR A 15 -8.94 6.22 20.64
N PRO A 16 -8.17 6.98 21.50
CA PRO A 16 -7.73 8.37 21.32
C PRO A 16 -6.41 8.56 20.54
N MET A 17 -5.70 7.51 20.13
CA MET A 17 -4.37 7.61 19.48
C MET A 17 -4.35 8.53 18.25
N THR A 18 -5.44 8.51 17.47
CA THR A 18 -5.56 9.27 16.20
C THR A 18 -6.32 10.58 16.34
N LYS A 19 -6.49 11.11 17.57
CA LYS A 19 -7.13 12.43 17.75
C LYS A 19 -6.25 13.61 17.32
N GLY A 20 -4.94 13.45 17.37
CA GLY A 20 -3.99 14.52 17.08
C GLY A 20 -2.94 14.16 16.05
N VAL A 21 -3.06 12.97 15.42
CA VAL A 21 -2.10 12.51 14.42
C VAL A 21 -2.79 11.54 13.46
N SER A 22 -2.45 11.62 12.18
CA SER A 22 -2.92 10.65 11.19
C SER A 22 -2.49 9.22 11.55
N LYS A 23 -3.38 8.24 11.33
CA LYS A 23 -3.12 6.83 11.58
C LYS A 23 -1.81 6.35 10.93
N GLN A 24 -1.56 6.74 9.70
CA GLN A 24 -0.42 6.28 8.92
C GLN A 24 0.91 6.93 9.36
N LEU A 25 0.86 7.93 10.26
CA LEU A 25 2.03 8.50 10.91
C LEU A 25 2.33 7.87 12.28
N LEU A 26 1.41 7.04 12.81
CA LEU A 26 1.69 6.26 14.01
C LEU A 26 2.81 5.25 13.75
N PRO A 27 3.68 4.98 14.72
CA PRO A 27 4.75 4.02 14.56
C PRO A 27 4.23 2.58 14.54
N ILE A 28 4.76 1.78 13.63
CA ILE A 28 4.72 0.32 13.68
C ILE A 28 6.13 -0.13 13.96
N TYR A 29 6.39 -0.47 15.21
CA TYR A 29 7.69 -0.76 15.78
C TYR A 29 8.64 0.43 15.71
N ASP A 30 9.50 0.55 14.71
CA ASP A 30 10.63 1.47 14.61
C ASP A 30 10.44 2.60 13.57
N LYS A 31 9.35 2.61 12.80
CA LYS A 31 9.11 3.60 11.75
C LYS A 31 7.63 3.91 11.53
N PRO A 32 7.27 5.05 10.91
CA PRO A 32 5.88 5.38 10.61
C PRO A 32 5.20 4.34 9.73
N LEU A 33 3.93 4.05 9.99
CA LEU A 33 3.15 3.07 9.24
C LEU A 33 3.18 3.29 7.72
N ILE A 34 3.22 4.54 7.25
CA ILE A 34 3.25 4.85 5.80
C ILE A 34 4.49 4.29 5.08
N TYR A 35 5.59 3.98 5.78
CA TYR A 35 6.77 3.38 5.17
C TYR A 35 6.48 1.98 4.61
N TYR A 36 5.55 1.25 5.20
CA TYR A 36 5.18 -0.10 4.76
C TYR A 36 4.47 -0.10 3.40
N PRO A 37 3.36 0.65 3.18
CA PRO A 37 2.77 0.74 1.84
C PRO A 37 3.71 1.43 0.83
N LEU A 38 4.51 2.42 1.25
CA LEU A 38 5.52 3.04 0.40
C LEU A 38 6.54 2.02 -0.09
N SER A 39 7.01 1.12 0.78
CA SER A 39 7.94 0.06 0.41
C SER A 39 7.41 -0.84 -0.70
N MET A 40 6.09 -1.06 -0.77
CA MET A 40 5.46 -1.86 -1.83
C MET A 40 5.61 -1.19 -3.20
N LEU A 41 5.42 0.14 -3.27
CA LEU A 41 5.61 0.90 -4.50
C LEU A 41 7.08 0.90 -4.95
N LEU A 42 8.02 1.06 -4.00
CA LEU A 42 9.45 1.00 -4.30
C LEU A 42 9.87 -0.41 -4.77
N LEU A 43 9.38 -1.48 -4.14
CA LEU A 43 9.59 -2.86 -4.57
C LEU A 43 9.01 -3.13 -5.96
N ALA A 44 7.93 -2.47 -6.34
CA ALA A 44 7.35 -2.48 -7.67
C ALA A 44 8.11 -1.59 -8.69
N SER A 45 9.19 -0.92 -8.25
CA SER A 45 9.97 0.05 -9.05
C SER A 45 9.17 1.26 -9.52
N ILE A 46 8.15 1.66 -8.78
CA ILE A 46 7.35 2.86 -9.03
C ILE A 46 8.02 4.04 -8.34
N ARG A 47 8.29 5.12 -9.10
CA ARG A 47 9.04 6.28 -8.64
C ARG A 47 8.24 7.58 -8.59
N GLU A 48 7.17 7.70 -9.35
CA GLU A 48 6.21 8.80 -9.27
C GLU A 48 5.05 8.39 -8.37
N ILE A 49 4.90 9.04 -7.22
CA ILE A 49 3.99 8.61 -6.17
C ILE A 49 3.16 9.77 -5.66
N LEU A 50 1.84 9.63 -5.72
CA LEU A 50 0.88 10.57 -5.15
C LEU A 50 0.43 10.09 -3.76
N ILE A 51 0.57 10.97 -2.77
CA ILE A 51 0.06 10.76 -1.42
C ILE A 51 -1.22 11.56 -1.27
N ILE A 52 -2.33 10.86 -1.02
CA ILE A 52 -3.65 11.48 -0.80
C ILE A 52 -3.98 11.39 0.67
N SER A 53 -4.24 12.52 1.31
CA SER A 53 -4.59 12.59 2.72
C SER A 53 -5.64 13.67 3.00
N THR A 54 -6.01 13.84 4.27
CA THR A 54 -6.95 14.90 4.70
C THR A 54 -6.29 16.28 4.66
N PRO A 55 -7.09 17.38 4.62
CA PRO A 55 -6.56 18.73 4.71
C PRO A 55 -5.71 18.96 5.97
N GLU A 56 -6.11 18.34 7.08
CA GLU A 56 -5.45 18.48 8.37
C GLU A 56 -4.08 17.79 8.40
N ASP A 57 -3.95 16.62 7.77
CA ASP A 57 -2.77 15.75 7.92
C ASP A 57 -1.74 15.90 6.79
N ILE A 58 -2.12 16.44 5.62
CA ILE A 58 -1.26 16.49 4.44
C ILE A 58 0.07 17.21 4.67
N GLY A 59 0.06 18.21 5.56
CA GLY A 59 1.26 18.96 5.94
C GLY A 59 2.30 18.11 6.65
N ASP A 60 1.87 17.17 7.48
CA ASP A 60 2.78 16.27 8.21
C ASP A 60 3.39 15.22 7.29
N TYR A 61 2.67 14.76 6.28
CA TYR A 61 3.25 13.89 5.24
C TYR A 61 4.32 14.62 4.43
N LYS A 62 4.07 15.87 4.03
CA LYS A 62 5.07 16.70 3.34
C LYS A 62 6.32 16.93 4.18
N LYS A 63 6.14 17.12 5.50
CA LYS A 63 7.26 17.27 6.44
C LYS A 63 8.05 15.99 6.61
N LEU A 64 7.39 14.83 6.67
CA LEU A 64 8.03 13.52 6.85
C LEU A 64 8.77 13.07 5.59
N LEU A 65 8.15 13.17 4.42
CA LEU A 65 8.58 12.53 3.20
C LEU A 65 9.28 13.49 2.21
N GLY A 66 9.09 14.81 2.37
CA GLY A 66 9.68 15.81 1.47
C GLY A 66 9.15 15.70 0.05
N ASP A 67 10.04 15.89 -0.91
CA ASP A 67 9.77 15.72 -2.36
C ASP A 67 10.16 14.34 -2.90
N GLY A 68 10.80 13.49 -2.07
CA GLY A 68 11.23 12.14 -2.42
C GLY A 68 12.62 12.04 -3.05
N SER A 69 13.26 13.17 -3.38
CA SER A 69 14.57 13.19 -4.05
C SER A 69 15.64 12.47 -3.23
N GLN A 70 15.56 12.49 -1.91
CA GLN A 70 16.48 11.81 -0.99
C GLN A 70 16.52 10.29 -1.16
N ILE A 71 15.41 9.68 -1.65
CA ILE A 71 15.34 8.24 -1.95
C ILE A 71 15.14 7.97 -3.45
N GLY A 72 15.38 8.97 -4.29
CA GLY A 72 15.35 8.86 -5.74
C GLY A 72 13.99 8.65 -6.36
N VAL A 73 12.94 9.16 -5.72
CA VAL A 73 11.55 9.17 -6.20
C VAL A 73 11.01 10.59 -6.27
N GLU A 74 9.79 10.76 -6.76
CA GLU A 74 9.07 12.04 -6.79
C GLU A 74 7.74 11.88 -6.07
N PHE A 75 7.56 12.64 -4.97
CA PHE A 75 6.31 12.67 -4.23
C PHE A 75 5.45 13.85 -4.66
N HIS A 76 4.21 13.54 -4.99
CA HIS A 76 3.11 14.48 -5.19
C HIS A 76 2.12 14.35 -4.03
N TYR A 77 1.36 15.41 -3.79
CA TYR A 77 0.45 15.47 -2.65
C TYR A 77 -0.90 16.04 -3.08
N ALA A 78 -1.97 15.34 -2.74
CA ALA A 78 -3.34 15.79 -2.96
C ALA A 78 -4.19 15.64 -1.71
N VAL A 79 -5.26 16.41 -1.66
CA VAL A 79 -6.18 16.45 -0.52
C VAL A 79 -7.48 15.75 -0.88
N GLN A 80 -7.94 14.86 0.00
CA GLN A 80 -9.28 14.32 0.02
C GLN A 80 -10.08 15.04 1.10
N ASP A 81 -10.92 15.99 0.73
CA ASP A 81 -11.69 16.82 1.66
C ASP A 81 -12.71 16.04 2.48
N GLN A 82 -13.25 14.96 1.91
CA GLN A 82 -14.25 14.10 2.54
C GLN A 82 -13.97 12.63 2.23
N PRO A 83 -14.28 11.70 3.16
CA PRO A 83 -14.06 10.27 2.96
C PRO A 83 -15.11 9.67 2.01
N ARG A 84 -15.01 9.95 0.72
CA ARG A 84 -15.95 9.47 -0.32
C ARG A 84 -15.70 8.04 -0.78
N GLY A 85 -14.79 7.31 -0.15
CA GLY A 85 -14.44 5.94 -0.50
C GLY A 85 -13.07 5.80 -1.15
N LEU A 86 -12.63 4.55 -1.33
CA LEU A 86 -11.28 4.25 -1.83
C LEU A 86 -11.11 4.64 -3.31
N ALA A 87 -12.15 4.45 -4.11
CA ALA A 87 -12.12 4.72 -5.54
C ALA A 87 -12.05 6.21 -5.87
N ASP A 88 -12.39 7.10 -4.92
CA ASP A 88 -12.21 8.55 -5.05
C ASP A 88 -10.74 8.95 -5.28
N ALA A 89 -9.80 8.08 -4.88
CA ALA A 89 -8.37 8.29 -5.11
C ALA A 89 -8.03 8.42 -6.61
N PHE A 90 -8.75 7.73 -7.50
CA PHE A 90 -8.52 7.83 -8.95
C PHE A 90 -9.12 9.10 -9.54
N ILE A 91 -10.19 9.62 -8.95
CA ILE A 91 -10.80 10.89 -9.36
C ILE A 91 -9.90 12.06 -8.93
N ILE A 92 -9.43 12.06 -7.68
CA ILE A 92 -8.50 13.07 -7.15
C ILE A 92 -7.17 13.02 -7.90
N GLY A 93 -6.67 11.82 -8.18
CA GLY A 93 -5.41 11.58 -8.86
C GLY A 93 -5.46 11.63 -10.38
N ALA A 94 -6.60 11.98 -11.00
CA ALA A 94 -6.79 11.86 -12.46
C ALA A 94 -5.70 12.58 -13.27
N ASP A 95 -5.41 13.84 -12.94
CA ASP A 95 -4.38 14.64 -13.63
C ASP A 95 -2.97 14.08 -13.38
N PHE A 96 -2.71 13.56 -12.17
CA PHE A 96 -1.44 12.90 -11.85
C PHE A 96 -1.29 11.60 -12.62
N ILE A 97 -2.31 10.77 -12.70
CA ILE A 97 -2.29 9.50 -13.45
C ILE A 97 -2.04 9.77 -14.93
N GLY A 98 -2.74 10.77 -15.51
CA GLY A 98 -2.64 11.08 -16.94
C GLY A 98 -3.00 9.84 -17.79
N ASP A 99 -2.11 9.46 -18.70
CA ASP A 99 -2.28 8.30 -19.59
C ASP A 99 -1.64 7.01 -19.05
N ASP A 100 -1.10 7.04 -17.82
CA ASP A 100 -0.38 5.91 -17.24
C ASP A 100 -1.33 4.89 -16.57
N SER A 101 -0.84 3.66 -16.44
CA SER A 101 -1.38 2.70 -15.48
C SER A 101 -1.03 3.11 -14.05
N VAL A 102 -1.78 2.63 -13.07
CA VAL A 102 -1.64 3.03 -11.67
C VAL A 102 -1.66 1.85 -10.70
N CYS A 103 -0.82 1.93 -9.68
CA CYS A 103 -0.87 1.08 -8.49
C CYS A 103 -1.43 1.89 -7.32
N LEU A 104 -2.53 1.43 -6.72
CA LEU A 104 -3.07 1.98 -5.48
C LEU A 104 -2.69 1.08 -4.32
N VAL A 105 -2.11 1.67 -3.27
CA VAL A 105 -1.86 1.00 -1.98
C VAL A 105 -2.58 1.74 -0.87
N LEU A 106 -3.28 1.01 -0.01
CA LEU A 106 -3.89 1.59 1.17
C LEU A 106 -2.83 1.86 2.24
N GLY A 107 -2.83 3.06 2.78
CA GLY A 107 -1.82 3.58 3.69
C GLY A 107 -1.69 2.85 5.03
N ASP A 108 -2.62 1.94 5.34
CA ASP A 108 -2.69 1.19 6.58
C ASP A 108 -2.42 -0.32 6.43
N ASN A 109 -1.94 -0.75 5.28
CA ASN A 109 -1.63 -2.14 5.01
C ASN A 109 -0.13 -2.42 5.15
N VAL A 110 0.20 -3.44 5.92
CA VAL A 110 1.57 -3.94 6.09
C VAL A 110 1.70 -5.26 5.36
N PHE A 111 2.63 -5.34 4.41
CA PHE A 111 2.96 -6.55 3.69
C PHE A 111 4.41 -6.98 3.95
N TYR A 112 4.61 -8.27 4.10
CA TYR A 112 5.94 -8.86 4.21
C TYR A 112 5.97 -10.26 3.58
N GLY A 113 7.02 -10.58 2.84
CA GLY A 113 7.21 -11.91 2.29
C GLY A 113 8.34 -11.99 1.28
N GLN A 114 9.01 -13.14 1.23
CA GLN A 114 10.21 -13.35 0.43
C GLN A 114 10.00 -13.09 -1.07
N ASP A 115 8.85 -13.48 -1.62
CA ASP A 115 8.57 -13.38 -3.05
C ASP A 115 7.83 -12.10 -3.46
N MET A 116 7.70 -11.12 -2.57
CA MET A 116 6.87 -9.94 -2.81
C MET A 116 7.28 -9.21 -4.10
N THR A 117 8.56 -8.95 -4.31
CA THR A 117 9.07 -8.33 -5.55
C THR A 117 8.65 -9.08 -6.82
N ARG A 118 8.71 -10.42 -6.79
CA ARG A 118 8.34 -11.27 -7.95
C ARG A 118 6.84 -11.21 -8.22
N ILE A 119 6.04 -11.19 -7.17
CA ILE A 119 4.57 -11.07 -7.26
C ILE A 119 4.18 -9.73 -7.86
N LEU A 120 4.76 -8.62 -7.36
CA LEU A 120 4.53 -7.28 -7.88
C LEU A 120 4.93 -7.14 -9.35
N ARG A 121 6.12 -7.63 -9.72
CA ARG A 121 6.57 -7.62 -11.11
C ARG A 121 5.61 -8.40 -12.02
N ARG A 122 5.18 -9.58 -11.60
CA ARG A 122 4.22 -10.39 -12.36
C ARG A 122 2.87 -9.68 -12.54
N ALA A 123 2.40 -8.95 -11.51
CA ALA A 123 1.18 -8.15 -11.60
C ALA A 123 1.32 -7.02 -12.65
N ILE A 124 2.49 -6.38 -12.71
CA ILE A 124 2.79 -5.31 -13.69
C ILE A 124 2.95 -5.88 -15.10
N ASP A 125 3.79 -6.91 -15.26
CA ASP A 125 4.11 -7.49 -16.59
C ASP A 125 2.90 -8.08 -17.29
N LYS A 126 1.90 -8.51 -16.52
CA LYS A 126 0.66 -9.13 -17.02
C LYS A 126 -0.56 -8.24 -16.88
N LEU A 127 -0.36 -6.95 -16.62
CA LEU A 127 -1.47 -6.01 -16.49
C LEU A 127 -2.18 -5.81 -17.83
N SER A 128 -3.45 -6.22 -17.85
CA SER A 128 -4.38 -5.99 -18.95
C SER A 128 -5.75 -5.78 -18.30
N GLY A 129 -6.12 -4.53 -18.05
CA GLY A 129 -7.27 -4.19 -17.22
C GLY A 129 -6.89 -4.01 -15.75
N ALA A 130 -7.31 -4.92 -14.88
CA ALA A 130 -7.03 -4.86 -13.45
C ALA A 130 -6.33 -6.12 -12.93
N THR A 131 -5.43 -5.94 -11.96
CA THR A 131 -4.89 -7.02 -11.15
C THR A 131 -5.07 -6.69 -9.67
N ILE A 132 -5.76 -7.56 -8.95
CA ILE A 132 -5.94 -7.51 -7.51
C ILE A 132 -5.34 -8.75 -6.86
N PHE A 133 -5.34 -8.82 -5.53
CA PHE A 133 -4.77 -9.94 -4.81
C PHE A 133 -5.83 -10.65 -3.97
N GLY A 134 -5.68 -11.97 -3.83
CA GLY A 134 -6.47 -12.80 -2.93
C GLY A 134 -5.58 -13.34 -1.81
N TYR A 135 -5.93 -13.04 -0.56
CA TYR A 135 -5.22 -13.50 0.62
C TYR A 135 -6.12 -14.33 1.52
N PRO A 136 -5.77 -15.59 1.84
CA PRO A 136 -6.61 -16.44 2.67
C PRO A 136 -6.58 -15.96 4.13
N VAL A 137 -7.74 -15.67 4.69
CA VAL A 137 -7.93 -15.25 6.08
C VAL A 137 -8.88 -16.17 6.81
N LYS A 138 -8.85 -16.14 8.15
CA LYS A 138 -9.76 -16.92 8.98
C LYS A 138 -11.19 -16.37 8.93
N ASP A 139 -11.32 -15.06 8.94
CA ASP A 139 -12.60 -14.34 8.88
C ASP A 139 -12.49 -13.20 7.86
N PRO A 140 -13.12 -13.34 6.66
CA PRO A 140 -13.05 -12.34 5.61
C PRO A 140 -14.15 -11.28 5.70
N THR A 141 -15.07 -11.32 6.65
CA THR A 141 -16.28 -10.46 6.71
C THR A 141 -16.01 -8.96 6.77
N ALA A 142 -14.78 -8.57 7.17
CA ALA A 142 -14.38 -7.16 7.25
C ALA A 142 -13.81 -6.59 5.94
N PHE A 143 -13.65 -7.42 4.90
CA PHE A 143 -12.93 -7.12 3.66
C PHE A 143 -13.79 -7.32 2.42
N GLY A 144 -13.32 -6.86 1.27
CA GLY A 144 -13.78 -7.38 -0.01
C GLY A 144 -13.41 -8.86 -0.12
N VAL A 145 -14.33 -9.69 -0.61
CA VAL A 145 -14.14 -11.15 -0.71
C VAL A 145 -14.25 -11.58 -2.16
N VAL A 146 -13.26 -12.29 -2.65
CA VAL A 146 -13.26 -12.85 -4.01
C VAL A 146 -13.67 -14.32 -3.98
N GLU A 147 -14.60 -14.70 -4.88
CA GLU A 147 -15.04 -16.07 -5.09
C GLU A 147 -14.44 -16.64 -6.38
N PHE A 148 -14.04 -17.90 -6.33
CA PHE A 148 -13.52 -18.65 -7.46
C PHE A 148 -14.39 -19.85 -7.80
N ASP A 149 -14.46 -20.19 -9.08
CA ASP A 149 -15.01 -21.47 -9.51
C ASP A 149 -13.99 -22.61 -9.35
N LYS A 150 -14.39 -23.84 -9.75
CA LYS A 150 -13.55 -25.05 -9.70
C LYS A 150 -12.29 -24.96 -10.55
N ASP A 151 -12.25 -24.07 -11.53
CA ASP A 151 -11.13 -23.84 -12.43
C ASP A 151 -10.26 -22.64 -11.99
N HIS A 152 -10.48 -22.14 -10.77
CA HIS A 152 -9.82 -20.98 -10.17
C HIS A 152 -10.06 -19.66 -10.95
N LYS A 153 -11.14 -19.58 -11.72
CA LYS A 153 -11.57 -18.34 -12.34
C LYS A 153 -12.43 -17.54 -11.34
N VAL A 154 -12.22 -16.23 -11.30
CA VAL A 154 -13.02 -15.33 -10.45
C VAL A 154 -14.45 -15.28 -10.98
N VAL A 155 -15.42 -15.48 -10.10
CA VAL A 155 -16.86 -15.44 -10.43
C VAL A 155 -17.60 -14.31 -9.74
N SER A 156 -17.13 -13.85 -8.58
CA SER A 156 -17.74 -12.71 -7.89
C SER A 156 -16.75 -12.02 -6.95
N ILE A 157 -17.01 -10.75 -6.67
CA ILE A 157 -16.37 -10.00 -5.59
C ILE A 157 -17.46 -9.26 -4.82
N GLU A 158 -17.49 -9.44 -3.51
CA GLU A 158 -18.47 -8.82 -2.62
C GLU A 158 -17.79 -8.00 -1.53
N GLU A 159 -18.26 -6.77 -1.31
CA GLU A 159 -17.73 -5.90 -0.25
C GLU A 159 -18.34 -6.26 1.10
N LYS A 160 -17.51 -6.68 2.05
CA LYS A 160 -17.90 -6.99 3.44
C LYS A 160 -19.16 -7.86 3.54
N PRO A 161 -19.19 -9.04 2.90
CA PRO A 161 -20.37 -9.88 2.87
C PRO A 161 -20.68 -10.43 4.27
N ALA A 162 -21.96 -10.44 4.65
CA ALA A 162 -22.41 -11.07 5.90
C ALA A 162 -22.21 -12.61 5.86
N HIS A 163 -22.28 -13.18 4.66
CA HIS A 163 -22.10 -14.63 4.41
C HIS A 163 -21.08 -14.80 3.28
N PRO A 164 -19.77 -14.75 3.59
CA PRO A 164 -18.72 -14.83 2.57
C PRO A 164 -18.72 -16.19 1.87
N LYS A 165 -18.57 -16.17 0.53
CA LYS A 165 -18.55 -17.37 -0.30
C LYS A 165 -17.18 -18.04 -0.38
N SER A 166 -16.16 -17.35 0.09
CA SER A 166 -14.79 -17.86 0.19
C SER A 166 -14.07 -17.25 1.39
N ASN A 167 -12.87 -17.72 1.70
CA ASN A 167 -12.00 -17.13 2.71
C ASN A 167 -10.90 -16.22 2.10
N TYR A 168 -11.00 -15.88 0.81
CA TYR A 168 -10.02 -15.01 0.16
C TYR A 168 -10.44 -13.55 0.24
N ALA A 169 -9.80 -12.82 1.17
CA ALA A 169 -9.94 -11.37 1.29
C ALA A 169 -9.09 -10.66 0.23
N VAL A 170 -9.54 -9.49 -0.20
CA VAL A 170 -8.80 -8.60 -1.11
C VAL A 170 -8.03 -7.58 -0.28
N PRO A 171 -6.68 -7.68 -0.22
CA PRO A 171 -5.85 -6.70 0.47
C PRO A 171 -5.84 -5.36 -0.25
N GLY A 172 -5.43 -4.31 0.46
CA GLY A 172 -5.34 -2.95 -0.05
C GLY A 172 -4.17 -2.69 -0.99
N LEU A 173 -4.04 -3.50 -2.03
CA LEU A 173 -3.03 -3.38 -3.10
C LEU A 173 -3.68 -3.71 -4.44
N TYR A 174 -3.67 -2.76 -5.37
CA TYR A 174 -4.42 -2.84 -6.62
C TYR A 174 -3.59 -2.28 -7.78
N PHE A 175 -3.66 -2.94 -8.93
CA PHE A 175 -3.06 -2.47 -10.18
C PHE A 175 -4.14 -2.32 -11.24
N TYR A 176 -4.19 -1.17 -11.88
CA TYR A 176 -5.17 -0.85 -12.92
C TYR A 176 -4.52 -0.22 -14.14
N ASP A 177 -5.07 -0.48 -15.29
CA ASP A 177 -4.79 0.34 -16.46
C ASP A 177 -5.44 1.74 -16.35
N ASN A 178 -5.20 2.59 -17.30
CA ASN A 178 -5.67 3.98 -17.28
C ASN A 178 -7.20 4.14 -17.24
N ARG A 179 -7.96 3.17 -17.74
CA ARG A 179 -9.43 3.22 -17.75
C ARG A 179 -10.06 3.31 -16.36
N VAL A 180 -9.31 2.98 -15.32
CA VAL A 180 -9.77 3.10 -13.94
C VAL A 180 -10.28 4.49 -13.60
N VAL A 181 -9.70 5.54 -14.18
CA VAL A 181 -10.12 6.94 -13.94
C VAL A 181 -11.56 7.17 -14.43
N GLU A 182 -11.88 6.72 -15.66
CA GLU A 182 -13.23 6.86 -16.19
C GLU A 182 -14.23 5.92 -15.52
N ILE A 183 -13.81 4.71 -15.17
CA ILE A 183 -14.65 3.79 -14.38
C ILE A 183 -15.00 4.42 -13.04
N ALA A 184 -14.00 4.97 -12.31
CA ALA A 184 -14.21 5.60 -11.01
C ALA A 184 -15.20 6.79 -11.07
N LYS A 185 -15.12 7.63 -12.11
CA LYS A 185 -16.06 8.74 -12.32
C LYS A 185 -17.51 8.29 -12.53
N ASN A 186 -17.71 7.08 -13.06
CA ASN A 186 -19.02 6.54 -13.40
C ASN A 186 -19.60 5.59 -12.32
N VAL A 187 -18.81 5.17 -11.32
CA VAL A 187 -19.29 4.35 -10.21
C VAL A 187 -20.25 5.14 -9.33
N LYS A 188 -21.42 4.57 -9.08
CA LYS A 188 -22.40 5.15 -8.15
C LYS A 188 -21.99 4.86 -6.71
N PRO A 189 -22.13 5.83 -5.80
CA PRO A 189 -21.91 5.58 -4.38
C PRO A 189 -22.78 4.43 -3.85
N SER A 190 -22.22 3.62 -2.98
CA SER A 190 -22.94 2.54 -2.29
C SER A 190 -23.99 3.07 -1.31
N ALA A 191 -24.75 2.19 -0.68
CA ALA A 191 -25.69 2.54 0.39
C ALA A 191 -25.01 3.25 1.59
N ARG A 192 -23.67 3.13 1.71
CA ARG A 192 -22.85 3.84 2.70
C ARG A 192 -22.42 5.25 2.25
N GLY A 193 -22.76 5.64 1.02
CA GLY A 193 -22.34 6.90 0.42
C GLY A 193 -20.90 6.89 -0.10
N GLU A 194 -20.26 5.74 -0.19
CA GLU A 194 -18.86 5.58 -0.60
C GLU A 194 -18.73 5.08 -2.04
N ILE A 195 -17.77 5.60 -2.78
CA ILE A 195 -17.33 5.06 -4.08
C ILE A 195 -16.41 3.88 -3.79
N GLU A 196 -16.99 2.68 -3.84
CA GLU A 196 -16.33 1.45 -3.41
C GLU A 196 -15.32 0.96 -4.44
N ILE A 197 -14.15 0.53 -3.97
CA ILE A 197 -13.15 -0.10 -4.83
C ILE A 197 -13.67 -1.41 -5.44
N THR A 198 -14.52 -2.13 -4.71
CA THR A 198 -15.17 -3.36 -5.16
C THR A 198 -16.06 -3.13 -6.39
N ALA A 199 -16.68 -1.96 -6.51
CA ALA A 199 -17.46 -1.62 -7.71
C ALA A 199 -16.57 -1.45 -8.95
N ILE A 200 -15.37 -0.88 -8.79
CA ILE A 200 -14.37 -0.82 -9.86
C ILE A 200 -13.93 -2.23 -10.26
N ASN A 201 -13.59 -3.07 -9.28
CA ASN A 201 -13.17 -4.45 -9.55
C ASN A 201 -14.26 -5.24 -10.28
N ASN A 202 -15.53 -5.04 -9.92
CA ASN A 202 -16.66 -5.67 -10.62
C ASN A 202 -16.81 -5.18 -12.06
N ALA A 203 -16.56 -3.88 -12.33
CA ALA A 203 -16.59 -3.37 -13.72
C ALA A 203 -15.53 -4.07 -14.60
N TYR A 204 -14.32 -4.31 -14.07
CA TYR A 204 -13.30 -5.09 -14.76
C TYR A 204 -13.63 -6.59 -14.84
N LEU A 205 -14.30 -7.14 -13.83
CA LEU A 205 -14.76 -8.54 -13.86
C LEU A 205 -15.84 -8.76 -14.95
N GLU A 206 -16.81 -7.85 -15.06
CA GLU A 206 -17.84 -7.87 -16.09
C GLU A 206 -17.25 -7.72 -17.50
N ALA A 207 -16.16 -6.97 -17.65
CA ALA A 207 -15.41 -6.84 -18.89
C ALA A 207 -14.48 -8.05 -19.18
N GLU A 208 -14.43 -9.07 -18.30
CA GLU A 208 -13.51 -10.20 -18.37
C GLU A 208 -12.01 -9.80 -18.32
N GLU A 209 -11.71 -8.65 -17.71
CA GLU A 209 -10.36 -8.05 -17.65
C GLU A 209 -9.84 -7.93 -16.22
N LEU A 210 -10.46 -8.62 -15.26
CA LEU A 210 -9.97 -8.71 -13.88
C LEU A 210 -9.13 -9.97 -13.70
N ARG A 211 -7.93 -9.76 -13.19
CA ARG A 211 -7.03 -10.82 -12.76
C ARG A 211 -6.88 -10.82 -11.24
N VAL A 212 -6.86 -12.00 -10.63
CA VAL A 212 -6.53 -12.17 -9.21
C VAL A 212 -5.25 -12.98 -9.07
N GLU A 213 -4.26 -12.40 -8.38
CA GLU A 213 -3.03 -13.08 -7.97
C GLU A 213 -3.18 -13.57 -6.53
N LEU A 214 -3.02 -14.86 -6.30
CA LEU A 214 -3.10 -15.42 -4.96
C LEU A 214 -1.80 -15.20 -4.20
N MET A 215 -1.90 -14.60 -3.03
CA MET A 215 -0.80 -14.51 -2.08
C MET A 215 -0.70 -15.82 -1.30
N GLY A 216 0.41 -16.54 -1.51
CA GLY A 216 0.62 -17.85 -0.93
C GLY A 216 1.10 -17.82 0.52
N ARG A 217 1.37 -19.00 1.07
CA ARG A 217 2.02 -19.17 2.39
C ARG A 217 3.39 -18.47 2.39
N GLY A 218 3.76 -17.88 3.51
CA GLY A 218 5.01 -17.13 3.64
C GLY A 218 4.88 -15.63 3.33
N ILE A 219 3.70 -15.18 2.89
CA ILE A 219 3.35 -13.76 2.85
C ILE A 219 2.51 -13.43 4.07
N ALA A 220 2.91 -12.40 4.80
CA ALA A 220 2.12 -11.79 5.84
C ALA A 220 1.46 -10.52 5.28
N TRP A 221 0.15 -10.44 5.45
CA TRP A 221 -0.62 -9.22 5.29
C TRP A 221 -1.28 -8.90 6.63
N LEU A 222 -1.00 -7.72 7.16
CA LEU A 222 -1.43 -7.30 8.49
C LEU A 222 -2.26 -6.01 8.33
N ASP A 223 -3.51 -6.07 8.78
CA ASP A 223 -4.39 -4.90 8.87
C ASP A 223 -4.14 -4.18 10.21
N THR A 224 -3.83 -2.88 10.12
CA THR A 224 -3.57 -2.03 11.27
C THR A 224 -4.79 -1.18 11.67
N GLY A 225 -5.99 -1.60 11.30
CA GLY A 225 -7.25 -0.87 11.51
C GLY A 225 -7.74 -0.82 12.97
N THR A 226 -7.13 -1.58 13.86
CA THR A 226 -7.48 -1.66 15.28
C THR A 226 -6.23 -1.58 16.17
N PRO A 227 -6.35 -1.22 17.48
CA PRO A 227 -5.22 -1.24 18.40
C PRO A 227 -4.51 -2.60 18.45
N ASP A 228 -5.27 -3.70 18.50
CA ASP A 228 -4.73 -5.06 18.47
C ASP A 228 -4.00 -5.37 17.16
N GLY A 229 -4.54 -4.90 16.03
CA GLY A 229 -3.91 -5.05 14.72
C GLY A 229 -2.57 -4.32 14.65
N MET A 230 -2.51 -3.08 15.14
CA MET A 230 -1.27 -2.31 15.23
C MET A 230 -0.23 -2.99 16.13
N LEU A 231 -0.63 -3.45 17.31
CA LEU A 231 0.26 -4.17 18.22
C LEU A 231 0.82 -5.45 17.58
N LYS A 232 -0.04 -6.26 16.96
CA LYS A 232 0.37 -7.49 16.27
C LYS A 232 1.31 -7.20 15.10
N ALA A 233 1.06 -6.14 14.33
CA ALA A 233 1.95 -5.73 13.25
C ALA A 233 3.33 -5.30 13.80
N ALA A 234 3.37 -4.51 14.89
CA ALA A 234 4.62 -4.10 15.52
C ALA A 234 5.41 -5.30 16.07
N GLN A 235 4.74 -6.23 16.75
CA GLN A 235 5.37 -7.46 17.28
C GLN A 235 5.90 -8.36 16.17
N PHE A 236 5.17 -8.48 15.06
CA PHE A 236 5.61 -9.24 13.89
C PHE A 236 6.88 -8.64 13.29
N VAL A 237 6.88 -7.32 13.06
CA VAL A 237 8.05 -6.62 12.50
C VAL A 237 9.26 -6.75 13.42
N GLU A 238 9.08 -6.50 14.70
CA GLU A 238 10.12 -6.66 15.71
C GLU A 238 10.74 -8.07 15.69
N ALA A 239 9.91 -9.11 15.76
CA ALA A 239 10.37 -10.49 15.79
C ALA A 239 11.15 -10.89 14.53
N VAL A 240 10.76 -10.37 13.37
CA VAL A 240 11.46 -10.61 12.10
C VAL A 240 12.80 -9.88 12.07
N GLN A 241 12.82 -8.59 12.46
CA GLN A 241 14.03 -7.75 12.46
C GLN A 241 15.06 -8.24 13.47
N ASP A 242 14.63 -8.52 14.70
CA ASP A 242 15.50 -9.05 15.76
C ASP A 242 16.16 -10.37 15.34
N ARG A 243 15.40 -11.25 14.70
CA ARG A 243 15.90 -12.57 14.31
C ARG A 243 16.80 -12.57 13.09
N GLN A 244 16.52 -11.71 12.10
CA GLN A 244 17.19 -11.75 10.79
C GLN A 244 18.23 -10.64 10.59
N GLY A 245 18.24 -9.61 11.46
CA GLY A 245 19.22 -8.54 11.42
C GLY A 245 19.06 -7.55 10.25
N PHE A 246 17.89 -7.51 9.60
CA PHE A 246 17.57 -6.52 8.57
C PHE A 246 16.27 -5.76 8.93
N TYR A 247 16.07 -4.60 8.34
CA TYR A 247 14.88 -3.78 8.60
C TYR A 247 13.76 -4.03 7.59
N VAL A 248 12.59 -4.44 8.07
CA VAL A 248 11.39 -4.62 7.25
C VAL A 248 10.95 -3.25 6.71
N SER A 249 10.66 -3.18 5.41
CA SER A 249 10.20 -1.94 4.75
C SER A 249 11.12 -0.72 4.96
N CYS A 250 12.44 -0.95 5.02
CA CYS A 250 13.44 0.12 5.00
C CYS A 250 13.46 0.73 3.60
N ILE A 251 12.86 1.91 3.45
CA ILE A 251 12.67 2.54 2.14
C ILE A 251 13.99 2.98 1.51
N GLU A 252 14.96 3.37 2.30
CA GLU A 252 16.30 3.76 1.86
C GLU A 252 17.09 2.55 1.34
N GLU A 253 17.06 1.41 2.04
CA GLU A 253 17.65 0.17 1.56
C GLU A 253 17.02 -0.29 0.26
N ILE A 254 15.67 -0.26 0.17
CA ILE A 254 14.97 -0.66 -1.05
C ILE A 254 15.37 0.25 -2.22
N ALA A 255 15.40 1.57 -2.01
CA ALA A 255 15.81 2.55 -3.01
C ALA A 255 17.25 2.30 -3.49
N TRP A 256 18.17 2.03 -2.57
CA TRP A 256 19.56 1.69 -2.90
C TRP A 256 19.66 0.36 -3.66
N ARG A 257 19.02 -0.71 -3.19
CA ARG A 257 19.03 -2.01 -3.88
C ARG A 257 18.37 -1.97 -5.26
N ARG A 258 17.42 -1.06 -5.46
CA ARG A 258 16.78 -0.78 -6.75
C ARG A 258 17.61 0.14 -7.66
N GLY A 259 18.70 0.71 -7.16
CA GLY A 259 19.52 1.66 -7.91
C GLY A 259 18.88 3.03 -8.08
N PHE A 260 17.90 3.40 -7.24
CA PHE A 260 17.30 4.73 -7.24
C PHE A 260 18.25 5.75 -6.61
N ILE A 261 19.04 5.32 -5.63
CA ILE A 261 20.11 6.09 -5.00
C ILE A 261 21.42 5.32 -5.03
N THR A 262 22.53 6.07 -4.97
CA THR A 262 23.89 5.53 -4.89
C THR A 262 24.25 5.13 -3.47
N THR A 263 25.34 4.35 -3.30
CA THR A 263 25.90 4.01 -1.99
C THR A 263 26.34 5.26 -1.22
N ALA A 264 26.83 6.29 -1.93
CA ALA A 264 27.20 7.57 -1.30
C ALA A 264 25.98 8.29 -0.70
N GLN A 265 24.86 8.33 -1.43
CA GLN A 265 23.61 8.90 -0.92
C GLN A 265 23.04 8.09 0.26
N LEU A 266 23.07 6.75 0.19
CA LEU A 266 22.67 5.90 1.32
C LEU A 266 23.53 6.21 2.57
N ARG A 267 24.83 6.38 2.40
CA ARG A 267 25.75 6.75 3.49
C ARG A 267 25.43 8.13 4.07
N GLU A 268 25.14 9.12 3.23
CA GLU A 268 24.72 10.46 3.67
C GLU A 268 23.45 10.41 4.54
N ILE A 269 22.45 9.64 4.11
CA ILE A 269 21.22 9.44 4.89
C ILE A 269 21.56 8.75 6.23
N GLY A 270 22.38 7.68 6.21
CA GLY A 270 22.80 6.98 7.42
C GLY A 270 23.54 7.89 8.40
N GLU A 271 24.46 8.75 7.92
CA GLU A 271 25.16 9.73 8.76
C GLU A 271 24.20 10.74 9.41
N SER A 272 23.15 11.18 8.70
CA SER A 272 22.14 12.08 9.26
C SER A 272 21.35 11.43 10.43
N LEU A 273 21.28 10.10 10.45
CA LEU A 273 20.55 9.29 11.45
C LEU A 273 21.47 8.48 12.36
N LYS A 274 22.76 8.72 12.36
CA LYS A 274 23.79 7.87 13.02
C LYS A 274 23.62 7.64 14.52
N MET A 275 22.82 8.47 15.17
CA MET A 275 22.49 8.31 16.60
C MET A 275 21.40 7.27 16.87
N THR A 276 20.86 6.67 15.85
CA THR A 276 19.80 5.65 15.92
C THR A 276 20.30 4.31 15.36
N ASP A 277 19.71 3.21 15.84
CA ASP A 277 20.00 1.88 15.28
C ASP A 277 19.64 1.79 13.78
N TYR A 278 18.58 2.50 13.36
CA TYR A 278 18.19 2.60 11.97
C TYR A 278 19.30 3.23 11.11
N GLY A 279 19.88 4.34 11.55
CA GLY A 279 21.00 4.99 10.87
C GLY A 279 22.26 4.14 10.85
N GLN A 280 22.57 3.44 11.94
CA GLN A 280 23.70 2.50 12.00
C GLN A 280 23.51 1.34 11.01
N TYR A 281 22.29 0.84 10.87
CA TYR A 281 21.96 -0.16 9.86
C TYR A 281 22.24 0.33 8.43
N LEU A 282 21.78 1.56 8.07
CA LEU A 282 22.06 2.15 6.76
C LEU A 282 23.57 2.32 6.49
N LEU A 283 24.34 2.72 7.53
CA LEU A 283 25.79 2.84 7.44
C LEU A 283 26.47 1.48 7.23
N SER A 284 25.99 0.43 7.89
CA SER A 284 26.52 -0.93 7.69
C SER A 284 26.30 -1.39 6.24
N LEU A 285 25.09 -1.19 5.68
CA LEU A 285 24.80 -1.50 4.27
C LEU A 285 25.68 -0.71 3.30
N ALA A 286 25.93 0.58 3.58
CA ALA A 286 26.80 1.44 2.76
C ALA A 286 28.29 1.08 2.89
N GLY A 287 28.68 0.27 3.88
CA GLY A 287 30.00 -0.31 4.05
C GLY A 287 30.20 -1.65 3.33
N GLU A 288 29.12 -2.34 2.94
CA GLU A 288 29.18 -3.55 2.14
C GLU A 288 29.59 -3.21 0.70
N GLU A 289 30.69 -3.77 0.22
CA GLU A 289 31.03 -3.72 -1.20
C GLU A 289 30.00 -4.55 -1.98
N LYS A 290 29.39 -3.95 -3.00
CA LYS A 290 28.48 -4.65 -3.94
C LYS A 290 29.23 -5.57 -4.87
#